data_a0932a4ac3caa5bd234ec93ff2a5ca6c
#
_entry.id   a0932a4ac3caa5bd234ec93ff2a5ca6c
#
_cell.length_a   1.000
_cell.length_b   1.000
_cell.length_c   1.000
_cell.angle_alpha   90.00
_cell.angle_beta   90.00
_cell.angle_gamma   90.00
#
_symmetry.space_group_name_H-M   'P 1'
#
loop_
_entity.id
_entity.type
_entity.pdbx_description
1 polymer ?
#
loop_
_entity_poly.entity_id
_entity_poly.type
_entity_poly.pdbx_seq_one_letter_code
_entity_poly.pdbx_strand_id
1 'polypeptide(L)'
;MDYVFLCAANTQGAAVLENNPLSHVTPNILINSQMLEAAYFEKVKKILWISSSTGYPPSVNRRVLEEEMMKGDPDDKYFCVGWMKRYTEVLCRMYSEKIKEPMTTVVLRPTNIYGEHDDFEFETSHVFAALIRRVVERHNPIEVWGTGDDIRDLIYAGDFVDAMLSAMEKVNTY
;
A
#
# COMPACT_ATOMS: atom_id res chain seq x y z
N MET A 1 -7.61 2.13 24.00
CA MET A 1 -6.99 1.19 23.01
C MET A 1 -5.53 1.58 22.86
N ASP A 2 -4.61 0.62 22.93
CA ASP A 2 -3.18 0.97 22.96
C ASP A 2 -2.55 0.92 21.57
N TYR A 3 -2.98 0.01 20.73
CA TYR A 3 -2.41 -0.28 19.42
C TYR A 3 -3.48 -0.36 18.34
N VAL A 4 -3.18 0.17 17.15
CA VAL A 4 -4.07 0.14 16.00
C VAL A 4 -3.32 -0.37 14.77
N PHE A 5 -3.89 -1.31 14.05
CA PHE A 5 -3.49 -1.69 12.70
C PHE A 5 -4.49 -1.08 11.71
N LEU A 6 -4.09 -0.03 11.03
CA LEU A 6 -4.93 0.63 10.02
C LEU A 6 -4.78 -0.08 8.67
N CYS A 7 -5.60 -1.11 8.49
CA CYS A 7 -5.66 -1.91 7.26
C CYS A 7 -6.83 -1.52 6.35
N ALA A 8 -7.68 -0.59 6.79
CA ALA A 8 -8.83 -0.15 6.00
C ALA A 8 -8.37 0.66 4.78
N ALA A 9 -8.77 0.23 3.61
CA ALA A 9 -8.51 0.93 2.36
C ALA A 9 -9.57 0.56 1.31
N ASN A 10 -9.83 1.49 0.39
CA ASN A 10 -10.53 1.19 -0.85
C ASN A 10 -9.47 0.89 -1.92
N THR A 11 -9.26 -0.38 -2.24
CA THR A 11 -8.23 -0.82 -3.21
C THR A 11 -8.86 -1.58 -4.36
N GLN A 12 -8.32 -1.39 -5.55
CA GLN A 12 -8.79 -2.04 -6.77
C GLN A 12 -7.61 -2.20 -7.74
N GLY A 13 -7.77 -3.06 -8.73
CA GLY A 13 -6.75 -3.32 -9.74
C GLY A 13 -6.39 -2.08 -10.60
N ALA A 14 -5.26 -2.17 -11.29
CA ALA A 14 -4.70 -1.06 -12.08
C ALA A 14 -5.67 -0.52 -13.15
N ALA A 15 -6.50 -1.37 -13.75
CA ALA A 15 -7.48 -0.95 -14.75
C ALA A 15 -8.54 0.03 -14.19
N VAL A 16 -8.98 -0.17 -12.94
CA VAL A 16 -9.91 0.75 -12.30
C VAL A 16 -9.23 2.07 -11.95
N LEU A 17 -7.97 2.03 -11.52
CA LEU A 17 -7.19 3.24 -11.22
C LEU A 17 -7.01 4.13 -12.46
N GLU A 18 -6.78 3.53 -13.61
CA GLU A 18 -6.60 4.24 -14.87
C GLU A 18 -7.89 4.92 -15.35
N ASN A 19 -9.03 4.22 -15.21
CA ASN A 19 -10.32 4.70 -15.68
C ASN A 19 -11.05 5.61 -14.68
N ASN A 20 -10.83 5.44 -13.38
CA ASN A 20 -11.51 6.22 -12.33
C ASN A 20 -10.61 6.42 -11.09
N PRO A 21 -9.55 7.25 -11.19
CA PRO A 21 -8.63 7.48 -10.08
C PRO A 21 -9.30 8.08 -8.83
N LEU A 22 -10.38 8.84 -8.99
CA LEU A 22 -11.08 9.48 -7.87
C LEU A 22 -11.74 8.46 -6.95
N SER A 23 -12.20 7.33 -7.47
CA SER A 23 -12.80 6.25 -6.64
C SER A 23 -11.81 5.67 -5.62
N HIS A 24 -10.53 5.79 -5.90
CA HIS A 24 -9.46 5.28 -5.05
C HIS A 24 -8.87 6.37 -4.13
N VAL A 25 -8.59 7.56 -4.69
CA VAL A 25 -7.84 8.61 -3.97
C VAL A 25 -8.68 9.25 -2.86
N THR A 26 -9.87 9.76 -3.18
CA THR A 26 -10.68 10.51 -2.23
C THR A 26 -11.10 9.69 -1.00
N PRO A 27 -11.65 8.46 -1.14
CA PRO A 27 -12.00 7.65 0.03
C PRO A 27 -10.78 7.36 0.92
N ASN A 28 -9.64 7.03 0.34
CA ASN A 28 -8.45 6.69 1.11
C ASN A 28 -7.84 7.91 1.84
N ILE A 29 -7.85 9.10 1.24
CA ILE A 29 -7.44 10.32 1.95
C ILE A 29 -8.33 10.53 3.18
N LEU A 30 -9.65 10.39 3.04
CA LEU A 30 -10.59 10.56 4.15
C LEU A 30 -10.39 9.50 5.24
N ILE A 31 -10.33 8.22 4.86
CA ILE A 31 -10.08 7.13 5.80
C ILE A 31 -8.78 7.37 6.57
N ASN A 32 -7.68 7.60 5.87
CA ASN A 32 -6.37 7.74 6.49
C ASN A 32 -6.29 8.94 7.42
N SER A 33 -6.75 10.12 6.99
CA SER A 33 -6.69 11.34 7.80
C SER A 33 -7.58 11.24 9.04
N GLN A 34 -8.82 10.76 8.89
CA GLN A 34 -9.76 10.64 10.01
C GLN A 34 -9.33 9.58 11.01
N MET A 35 -8.79 8.45 10.54
CA MET A 35 -8.33 7.39 11.44
C MET A 35 -7.06 7.79 12.21
N LEU A 36 -6.13 8.48 11.58
CA LEU A 36 -4.95 9.03 12.27
C LEU A 36 -5.36 10.07 13.31
N GLU A 37 -6.28 10.97 12.97
CA GLU A 37 -6.80 11.97 13.88
C GLU A 37 -7.57 11.33 15.05
N ALA A 38 -8.46 10.39 14.78
CA ALA A 38 -9.20 9.67 15.81
C ALA A 38 -8.27 8.91 16.76
N ALA A 39 -7.27 8.19 16.22
CA ALA A 39 -6.27 7.50 17.01
C ALA A 39 -5.50 8.45 17.94
N TYR A 40 -5.17 9.63 17.45
CA TYR A 40 -4.49 10.65 18.23
C TYR A 40 -5.38 11.17 19.39
N PHE A 41 -6.63 11.52 19.14
CA PHE A 41 -7.54 12.00 20.18
C PHE A 41 -7.90 10.93 21.22
N GLU A 42 -7.97 9.68 20.79
CA GLU A 42 -8.18 8.51 21.68
C GLU A 42 -6.89 8.07 22.41
N LYS A 43 -5.79 8.82 22.26
CA LYS A 43 -4.50 8.58 22.92
C LYS A 43 -3.95 7.17 22.64
N VAL A 44 -4.09 6.71 21.41
CA VAL A 44 -3.47 5.47 20.94
C VAL A 44 -1.95 5.63 21.03
N LYS A 45 -1.27 4.65 21.64
CA LYS A 45 0.18 4.70 21.83
C LYS A 45 0.93 4.50 20.52
N LYS A 46 0.44 3.60 19.68
CA LYS A 46 1.09 3.25 18.42
C LYS A 46 0.07 2.82 17.36
N ILE A 47 0.21 3.35 16.17
CA ILE A 47 -0.57 2.96 14.99
C ILE A 47 0.36 2.49 13.88
N LEU A 48 0.03 1.36 13.26
CA LEU A 48 0.67 0.90 12.05
C LEU A 48 -0.25 1.19 10.86
N TRP A 49 0.29 1.85 9.85
CA TRP A 49 -0.40 2.14 8.60
C TRP A 49 0.32 1.48 7.41
N ILE A 50 -0.47 0.97 6.45
CA ILE A 50 0.03 0.30 5.26
C ILE A 50 0.13 1.30 4.11
N SER A 51 1.36 1.69 3.76
CA SER A 51 1.69 2.47 2.58
C SER A 51 1.73 1.58 1.32
N SER A 52 2.55 1.92 0.34
CA SER A 52 2.68 1.14 -0.89
C SER A 52 3.96 1.48 -1.64
N SER A 53 4.48 0.53 -2.39
CA SER A 53 5.53 0.76 -3.36
C SER A 53 5.14 1.69 -4.52
N THR A 54 3.83 1.92 -4.76
CA THR A 54 3.34 2.85 -5.79
C THR A 54 3.76 4.30 -5.56
N GLY A 55 4.21 4.64 -4.37
CA GLY A 55 4.73 5.98 -4.06
C GLY A 55 6.16 6.22 -4.57
N TYR A 56 6.91 5.20 -4.96
CA TYR A 56 8.27 5.39 -5.48
C TYR A 56 8.27 5.95 -6.91
N PRO A 57 9.31 6.71 -7.30
CA PRO A 57 9.50 7.09 -8.69
C PRO A 57 9.78 5.85 -9.56
N PRO A 58 9.56 5.93 -10.88
CA PRO A 58 9.91 4.86 -11.79
C PRO A 58 11.37 4.42 -11.65
N SER A 59 11.59 3.12 -11.67
CA SER A 59 12.92 2.53 -11.54
C SER A 59 13.05 1.36 -12.51
N VAL A 60 14.07 1.37 -13.34
CA VAL A 60 14.33 0.32 -14.33
C VAL A 60 15.59 -0.45 -13.91
N ASN A 61 15.47 -1.78 -13.82
CA ASN A 61 16.58 -2.72 -13.60
C ASN A 61 17.48 -2.43 -12.39
N ARG A 62 16.94 -1.83 -11.32
CA ARG A 62 17.67 -1.63 -10.07
C ARG A 62 16.77 -1.78 -8.85
N ARG A 63 17.37 -2.05 -7.71
CA ARG A 63 16.68 -1.95 -6.42
C ARG A 63 16.44 -0.49 -6.07
N VAL A 64 15.29 -0.22 -5.47
CA VAL A 64 14.92 1.09 -4.94
C VAL A 64 15.21 1.10 -3.44
N LEU A 65 15.75 2.21 -2.94
CA LEU A 65 16.04 2.40 -1.52
C LEU A 65 14.87 3.14 -0.84
N GLU A 66 14.68 2.91 0.45
CA GLU A 66 13.56 3.48 1.20
C GLU A 66 13.53 5.02 1.17
N GLU A 67 14.68 5.67 1.22
CA GLU A 67 14.82 7.13 1.15
C GLU A 67 14.47 7.74 -0.21
N GLU A 68 14.26 6.91 -1.23
CA GLU A 68 13.89 7.39 -2.56
C GLU A 68 12.39 7.66 -2.71
N MET A 69 11.58 7.27 -1.73
CA MET A 69 10.13 7.45 -1.75
C MET A 69 9.69 8.88 -2.07
N MET A 70 10.44 9.88 -1.62
CA MET A 70 10.11 11.29 -1.82
C MET A 70 10.92 11.97 -2.93
N LYS A 71 11.67 11.21 -3.73
CA LYS A 71 12.49 11.74 -4.84
C LYS A 71 11.71 11.65 -6.16
N GLY A 72 11.52 12.78 -6.84
CA GLY A 72 10.77 12.85 -8.11
C GLY A 72 9.28 12.47 -7.97
N ASP A 73 8.59 12.36 -9.07
CA ASP A 73 7.18 11.98 -9.09
C ASP A 73 7.00 10.45 -9.06
N PRO A 74 5.90 9.92 -8.51
CA PRO A 74 5.49 8.55 -8.73
C PRO A 74 5.33 8.24 -10.22
N ASP A 75 5.33 6.95 -10.58
CA ASP A 75 5.03 6.52 -11.93
C ASP A 75 3.69 7.10 -12.41
N ASP A 76 3.62 7.57 -13.67
CA ASP A 76 2.45 8.24 -14.24
C ASP A 76 1.16 7.42 -14.08
N LYS A 77 1.26 6.11 -14.23
CA LYS A 77 0.13 5.19 -14.04
C LYS A 77 -0.42 5.20 -12.61
N TYR A 78 0.43 5.43 -11.64
CA TYR A 78 0.10 5.46 -10.20
C TYR A 78 0.19 6.86 -9.60
N PHE A 79 0.32 7.90 -10.41
CA PHE A 79 0.59 9.26 -9.96
C PHE A 79 -0.28 9.71 -8.79
N CYS A 80 -1.59 9.66 -8.95
CA CYS A 80 -2.53 10.11 -7.91
C CYS A 80 -2.46 9.26 -6.64
N VAL A 81 -2.39 7.94 -6.80
CA VAL A 81 -2.29 7.00 -5.67
C VAL A 81 -0.95 7.12 -4.96
N GLY A 82 0.13 7.24 -5.72
CA GLY A 82 1.47 7.44 -5.18
C GLY A 82 1.57 8.73 -4.35
N TRP A 83 1.04 9.83 -4.85
CA TRP A 83 0.99 11.10 -4.10
C TRP A 83 0.08 11.00 -2.86
N MET A 84 -1.06 10.33 -2.94
CA MET A 84 -1.92 10.08 -1.78
C MET A 84 -1.19 9.28 -0.70
N LYS A 85 -0.44 8.23 -1.08
CA LYS A 85 0.37 7.45 -0.15
C LYS A 85 1.47 8.30 0.50
N ARG A 86 2.22 9.06 -0.29
CA ARG A 86 3.23 10.01 0.22
C ARG A 86 2.64 11.03 1.18
N TYR A 87 1.49 11.61 0.83
CA TYR A 87 0.81 12.56 1.71
C TYR A 87 0.44 11.93 3.06
N THR A 88 -0.08 10.70 3.05
CA THR A 88 -0.39 9.99 4.30
C THR A 88 0.87 9.69 5.13
N GLU A 89 2.00 9.37 4.50
CA GLU A 89 3.28 9.24 5.22
C GLU A 89 3.70 10.55 5.87
N VAL A 90 3.51 11.68 5.19
CA VAL A 90 3.75 13.00 5.80
C VAL A 90 2.84 13.24 7.01
N LEU A 91 1.56 12.82 6.95
CA LEU A 91 0.68 12.88 8.12
C LEU A 91 1.18 11.98 9.25
N CYS A 92 1.55 10.73 8.96
CA CYS A 92 2.14 9.83 9.95
C CYS A 92 3.34 10.48 10.65
N ARG A 93 4.26 11.05 9.87
CA ARG A 93 5.41 11.77 10.39
C ARG A 93 5.01 13.00 11.24
N MET A 94 3.99 13.73 10.82
CA MET A 94 3.46 14.86 11.60
C MET A 94 3.01 14.39 12.98
N TYR A 95 2.21 13.33 13.07
CA TYR A 95 1.71 12.79 14.33
C TYR A 95 2.82 12.20 15.22
N SER A 96 3.92 11.74 14.64
CA SER A 96 5.05 11.17 15.39
C SER A 96 6.09 12.21 15.84
N GLU A 97 6.28 13.29 15.07
CA GLU A 97 7.43 14.18 15.28
C GLU A 97 7.08 15.65 15.47
N LYS A 98 5.91 16.12 14.99
CA LYS A 98 5.66 17.56 14.82
C LYS A 98 4.56 18.12 15.70
N ILE A 99 3.84 17.28 16.44
CA ILE A 99 2.78 17.69 17.35
C ILE A 99 3.22 17.62 18.80
N LYS A 100 2.46 18.27 19.70
CA LYS A 100 2.85 18.46 21.12
C LYS A 100 2.92 17.13 21.91
N GLU A 101 1.99 16.21 21.65
CA GLU A 101 1.92 14.90 22.30
C GLU A 101 2.06 13.84 21.22
N PRO A 102 3.28 13.46 20.81
CA PRO A 102 3.47 12.59 19.65
C PRO A 102 2.93 11.18 19.89
N MET A 103 2.30 10.63 18.84
CA MET A 103 1.85 9.25 18.76
C MET A 103 2.80 8.47 17.86
N THR A 104 3.33 7.33 18.30
CA THR A 104 4.18 6.52 17.41
C THR A 104 3.40 6.02 16.20
N THR A 105 3.88 6.34 15.00
CA THR A 105 3.34 5.79 13.75
C THR A 105 4.37 4.89 13.09
N VAL A 106 3.95 3.69 12.70
CA VAL A 106 4.75 2.72 11.95
C VAL A 106 4.21 2.67 10.53
N VAL A 107 5.09 2.82 9.55
CA VAL A 107 4.72 2.78 8.13
C VAL A 107 5.41 1.61 7.46
N LEU A 108 4.64 0.73 6.84
CA LEU A 108 5.17 -0.34 5.99
C LEU A 108 4.78 -0.10 4.53
N ARG A 109 5.73 -0.32 3.63
CA ARG A 109 5.59 -0.14 2.18
C ARG A 109 5.67 -1.47 1.46
N PRO A 110 4.60 -2.28 1.50
CA PRO A 110 4.61 -3.55 0.78
C PRO A 110 4.66 -3.33 -0.73
N THR A 111 5.14 -4.34 -1.41
CA THR A 111 4.98 -4.55 -2.84
C THR A 111 3.63 -5.22 -3.12
N ASN A 112 3.52 -6.11 -4.10
CA ASN A 112 2.26 -6.79 -4.39
C ASN A 112 2.02 -7.91 -3.37
N ILE A 113 1.05 -7.71 -2.49
CA ILE A 113 0.64 -8.74 -1.53
C ILE A 113 -0.24 -9.74 -2.27
N TYR A 114 -0.05 -11.03 -2.02
CA TYR A 114 -0.88 -12.10 -2.53
C TYR A 114 -1.18 -13.13 -1.45
N GLY A 115 -2.26 -13.87 -1.58
CA GLY A 115 -2.61 -14.94 -0.64
C GLY A 115 -4.03 -15.43 -0.81
N GLU A 116 -4.44 -16.26 0.13
CA GLU A 116 -5.81 -16.74 0.26
C GLU A 116 -6.75 -15.55 0.53
N HIS A 117 -7.94 -15.58 0.00
CA HIS A 117 -8.93 -14.49 0.12
C HIS A 117 -8.62 -13.23 -0.70
N ASP A 118 -7.67 -13.29 -1.65
CA ASP A 118 -7.47 -12.23 -2.63
C ASP A 118 -8.72 -12.09 -3.54
N ASP A 119 -8.82 -10.96 -4.23
CA ASP A 119 -9.83 -10.79 -5.28
C ASP A 119 -9.36 -11.48 -6.57
N PHE A 120 -10.12 -12.48 -7.02
CA PHE A 120 -9.83 -13.23 -8.25
C PHE A 120 -10.71 -12.82 -9.43
N GLU A 121 -11.54 -11.77 -9.32
CA GLU A 121 -12.34 -11.29 -10.44
C GLU A 121 -11.48 -10.56 -11.47
N PHE A 122 -11.62 -10.94 -12.78
CA PHE A 122 -10.72 -10.43 -13.82
C PHE A 122 -10.77 -8.90 -14.00
N GLU A 123 -11.90 -8.27 -13.69
CA GLU A 123 -12.07 -6.83 -13.84
C GLU A 123 -11.45 -6.02 -12.70
N THR A 124 -11.34 -6.61 -11.51
CA THR A 124 -10.95 -5.88 -10.29
C THR A 124 -9.67 -6.40 -9.65
N SER A 125 -9.29 -7.65 -9.94
CA SER A 125 -8.15 -8.32 -9.31
C SER A 125 -6.80 -7.72 -9.70
N HIS A 126 -5.82 -7.96 -8.84
CA HIS A 126 -4.43 -7.70 -9.16
C HIS A 126 -3.88 -8.75 -10.13
N VAL A 127 -2.82 -8.39 -10.85
CA VAL A 127 -2.25 -9.21 -11.94
C VAL A 127 -1.92 -10.65 -11.51
N PHE A 128 -1.40 -10.84 -10.30
CA PHE A 128 -0.99 -12.17 -9.83
C PHE A 128 -2.20 -13.08 -9.56
N ALA A 129 -3.22 -12.56 -8.90
CA ALA A 129 -4.48 -13.27 -8.68
C ALA A 129 -5.17 -13.63 -10.00
N ALA A 130 -5.22 -12.72 -10.97
CA ALA A 130 -5.75 -12.99 -12.31
C ALA A 130 -4.98 -14.08 -13.04
N LEU A 131 -3.65 -14.10 -12.93
CA LEU A 131 -2.81 -15.15 -13.56
C LEU A 131 -3.04 -16.52 -12.89
N ILE A 132 -3.11 -16.57 -11.55
CA ILE A 132 -3.44 -17.81 -10.82
C ILE A 132 -4.78 -18.35 -11.31
N ARG A 133 -5.82 -17.51 -11.39
CA ARG A 133 -7.13 -17.93 -11.86
C ARG A 133 -7.08 -18.49 -13.28
N ARG A 134 -6.38 -17.83 -14.22
CA ARG A 134 -6.23 -18.33 -15.59
C ARG A 134 -5.58 -19.71 -15.64
N VAL A 135 -4.56 -19.95 -14.81
CA VAL A 135 -3.91 -21.27 -14.71
C VAL A 135 -4.86 -22.33 -14.17
N VAL A 136 -5.58 -22.02 -13.09
CA VAL A 136 -6.54 -22.94 -12.45
C VAL A 136 -7.68 -23.30 -13.41
N GLU A 137 -8.20 -22.32 -14.14
CA GLU A 137 -9.26 -22.48 -15.14
C GLU A 137 -8.75 -23.08 -16.46
N ARG A 138 -7.44 -23.37 -16.59
CA ARG A 138 -6.77 -23.98 -17.74
C ARG A 138 -6.95 -23.19 -19.04
N HIS A 139 -6.89 -21.87 -18.97
CA HIS A 139 -6.89 -21.03 -20.16
C HIS A 139 -5.73 -21.42 -21.09
N ASN A 140 -5.98 -21.54 -22.41
CA ASN A 140 -4.97 -21.87 -23.41
C ASN A 140 -5.27 -21.11 -24.72
N PRO A 141 -4.45 -20.11 -25.11
CA PRO A 141 -3.27 -19.63 -24.40
C PRO A 141 -3.62 -18.86 -23.11
N ILE A 142 -2.66 -18.77 -22.17
CA ILE A 142 -2.76 -17.83 -21.04
C ILE A 142 -2.43 -16.44 -21.58
N GLU A 143 -3.38 -15.54 -21.47
CA GLU A 143 -3.22 -14.15 -21.85
C GLU A 143 -2.47 -13.37 -20.76
N VAL A 144 -1.40 -12.68 -21.14
CA VAL A 144 -0.63 -11.77 -20.29
C VAL A 144 -0.67 -10.38 -20.91
N TRP A 145 -1.01 -9.37 -20.13
CA TRP A 145 -1.04 -8.01 -20.62
C TRP A 145 0.38 -7.45 -20.79
N GLY A 146 0.57 -6.63 -21.83
CA GLY A 146 1.88 -6.07 -22.18
C GLY A 146 2.77 -7.06 -22.93
N THR A 147 4.08 -6.89 -22.80
CA THR A 147 5.09 -7.72 -23.47
C THR A 147 5.47 -8.99 -22.69
N GLY A 148 5.10 -9.06 -21.41
CA GLY A 148 5.51 -10.12 -20.50
C GLY A 148 6.86 -9.89 -19.79
N ASP A 149 7.50 -8.76 -20.05
CA ASP A 149 8.82 -8.41 -19.48
C ASP A 149 8.72 -7.71 -18.11
N ASP A 150 7.52 -7.38 -17.63
CA ASP A 150 7.29 -6.71 -16.37
C ASP A 150 7.78 -7.55 -15.19
N ILE A 151 8.69 -7.02 -14.41
CA ILE A 151 9.18 -7.63 -13.17
C ILE A 151 8.31 -7.13 -12.01
N ARG A 152 7.77 -8.07 -11.23
CA ARG A 152 6.95 -7.79 -10.06
C ARG A 152 7.58 -8.43 -8.82
N ASP A 153 7.69 -7.64 -7.77
CA ASP A 153 8.05 -8.13 -6.45
C ASP A 153 6.77 -8.53 -5.71
N LEU A 154 6.77 -9.69 -5.08
CA LEU A 154 5.59 -10.29 -4.45
C LEU A 154 5.91 -10.62 -2.98
N ILE A 155 4.94 -10.41 -2.11
CA ILE A 155 5.01 -10.84 -0.71
C ILE A 155 3.75 -11.63 -0.35
N TYR A 156 3.94 -12.80 0.28
CA TYR A 156 2.81 -13.57 0.79
C TYR A 156 2.14 -12.87 1.96
N ALA A 157 0.80 -12.89 2.01
CA ALA A 157 0.02 -12.17 3.01
C ALA A 157 0.38 -12.58 4.46
N GLY A 158 0.65 -13.87 4.70
CA GLY A 158 1.11 -14.35 6.01
C GLY A 158 2.46 -13.75 6.43
N ASP A 159 3.43 -13.72 5.53
CA ASP A 159 4.75 -13.12 5.80
C ASP A 159 4.63 -11.60 6.04
N PHE A 160 3.72 -10.93 5.32
CA PHE A 160 3.46 -9.53 5.56
C PHE A 160 2.82 -9.26 6.92
N VAL A 161 1.89 -10.13 7.38
CA VAL A 161 1.32 -10.05 8.73
C VAL A 161 2.41 -10.24 9.80
N ASP A 162 3.31 -11.18 9.63
CA ASP A 162 4.44 -11.38 10.55
C ASP A 162 5.36 -10.15 10.59
N ALA A 163 5.60 -9.53 9.44
CA ALA A 163 6.33 -8.26 9.37
C ALA A 163 5.58 -7.12 10.11
N MET A 164 4.26 -7.02 9.96
CA MET A 164 3.43 -6.03 10.67
C MET A 164 3.51 -6.21 12.19
N LEU A 165 3.37 -7.45 12.68
CA LEU A 165 3.48 -7.78 14.11
C LEU A 165 4.87 -7.44 14.64
N SER A 166 5.92 -7.86 13.93
CA SER A 166 7.30 -7.57 14.30
C SER A 166 7.59 -6.06 14.32
N ALA A 167 7.09 -5.32 13.34
CA ALA A 167 7.25 -3.86 13.30
C ALA A 167 6.49 -3.17 14.44
N MET A 168 5.27 -3.63 14.75
CA MET A 168 4.49 -3.11 15.86
C MET A 168 5.21 -3.30 17.22
N GLU A 169 5.91 -4.43 17.40
CA GLU A 169 6.67 -4.68 18.62
C GLU A 169 7.96 -3.88 18.70
N LYS A 170 8.74 -3.84 17.61
CA LYS A 170 10.14 -3.38 17.63
C LYS A 170 10.33 -1.91 17.28
N VAL A 171 9.48 -1.34 16.42
CA VAL A 171 9.61 0.05 15.97
C VAL A 171 8.95 0.99 16.99
N ASN A 172 9.71 1.92 17.54
CA ASN A 172 9.25 2.89 18.55
C ASN A 172 9.43 4.35 18.14
N THR A 173 9.91 4.59 16.93
CA THR A 173 10.07 5.92 16.30
C THR A 173 9.55 5.85 14.87
N TYR A 174 9.22 7.00 14.31
CA TYR A 174 8.86 7.10 12.88
C TYR A 174 10.05 6.74 12.01
#